data_5ee1825f530cad17b4c7e6e7b2135c46
#
_entry.id   5ee1825f530cad17b4c7e6e7b2135c46
#
_cell.length_a   1.000
_cell.length_b   1.000
_cell.length_c   1.000
_cell.angle_alpha   90.00
_cell.angle_beta   90.00
_cell.angle_gamma   90.00
#
_symmetry.space_group_name_H-M   'P 1'
#
loop_
_entity.id
_entity.type
_entity.pdbx_description
1 polymer ?
#
loop_
_entity_poly.entity_id
_entity_poly.type
_entity_poly.pdbx_seq_one_letter_code
_entity_poly.pdbx_strand_id
1 'polypeptide(L)'
;MKTKHRFSTQFFLLIILFFSFNASAKETKIPFKKWWIPQGIEIFKKAYPDIQFIPTYDKEAEDWLVTIIVCDAKNPQKKHQEDLYWCDSKFLPKDKLDQKDNYRPLLYNYSFTVPDPNTFTEQDIQLIKEFTDRDNRKNSPIDPPFFYDLVYDCTNRESTERHIVSIPFLTLNINVHERIKEPLERVSKKIMALPRDEEMTKFLSTLTRTDGYAWRTVRDTQSRSFHSRGLAIDILPKNYYQRIIYWSWQKQLRPDDWYMTEISKRWAPPKKVIEIFKEEGFIWGGTWIVWDNMHFEYHPELLVD
;
A
#
# COMPACT_ATOMS: atom_id res chain seq x y z
N MET A 1 -39.07 2.46 23.55
CA MET A 1 -38.00 1.45 23.58
C MET A 1 -36.91 1.90 22.64
N LYS A 2 -35.75 2.35 23.18
CA LYS A 2 -34.63 2.94 22.40
C LYS A 2 -33.58 1.85 22.15
N THR A 3 -33.48 1.38 20.95
CA THR A 3 -32.35 0.54 20.50
C THR A 3 -31.19 1.45 20.08
N LYS A 4 -30.18 1.56 20.96
CA LYS A 4 -28.89 2.20 20.66
C LYS A 4 -28.08 1.26 19.79
N HIS A 5 -27.88 1.59 18.52
CA HIS A 5 -26.87 0.94 17.68
C HIS A 5 -25.47 1.39 18.14
N ARG A 6 -24.73 0.46 18.74
CA ARG A 6 -23.29 0.56 18.98
C ARG A 6 -22.55 0.26 17.66
N PHE A 7 -22.22 1.27 16.92
CA PHE A 7 -21.25 1.19 15.81
C PHE A 7 -20.30 2.38 15.90
N SER A 8 -19.30 2.28 16.75
CA SER A 8 -18.29 3.35 16.82
C SER A 8 -16.89 2.91 17.27
N THR A 9 -16.68 1.62 17.59
CA THR A 9 -15.44 1.28 18.32
C THR A 9 -14.35 0.61 17.46
N GLN A 10 -14.61 0.27 16.20
CA GLN A 10 -13.63 -0.44 15.37
C GLN A 10 -12.78 0.45 14.46
N PHE A 11 -13.18 1.69 14.22
CA PHE A 11 -12.43 2.60 13.34
C PHE A 11 -11.22 3.24 14.00
N PHE A 12 -11.18 3.23 15.33
CA PHE A 12 -10.20 3.96 16.14
C PHE A 12 -8.82 3.28 16.28
N LEU A 13 -8.74 1.95 16.05
CA LEU A 13 -7.48 1.23 16.32
C LEU A 13 -6.36 1.52 15.32
N LEU A 14 -6.67 2.10 14.17
CA LEU A 14 -5.68 2.28 13.09
C LEU A 14 -4.82 3.53 13.25
N ILE A 15 -5.32 4.54 13.95
CA ILE A 15 -4.57 5.81 14.15
C ILE A 15 -3.81 5.80 15.48
N ILE A 16 -4.32 5.08 16.49
CA ILE A 16 -3.73 5.04 17.86
C ILE A 16 -2.40 4.28 17.92
N LEU A 17 -2.07 3.43 16.95
CA LEU A 17 -0.78 2.71 16.93
C LEU A 17 0.45 3.59 16.65
N PHE A 18 0.27 4.89 16.40
CA PHE A 18 1.38 5.80 16.09
C PHE A 18 1.83 6.72 17.25
N PHE A 19 1.13 6.72 18.37
CA PHE A 19 1.58 7.44 19.57
C PHE A 19 1.78 6.45 20.72
N SER A 20 3.00 5.92 20.83
CA SER A 20 3.43 5.14 21.97
C SER A 20 3.39 5.99 23.22
N PHE A 21 2.47 5.70 24.10
CA PHE A 21 2.56 6.10 25.50
C PHE A 21 3.82 5.46 26.11
N ASN A 22 4.77 6.30 26.54
CA ASN A 22 5.80 5.91 27.48
C ASN A 22 5.17 5.60 28.85
N ALA A 23 4.59 4.43 28.99
CA ALA A 23 4.30 3.83 30.28
C ALA A 23 5.32 2.71 30.49
N SER A 24 6.35 2.99 31.29
CA SER A 24 7.26 1.98 31.83
C SER A 24 6.49 0.99 32.69
N ALA A 25 5.87 0.01 32.06
CA ALA A 25 5.47 -1.22 32.71
C ALA A 25 6.56 -2.26 32.38
N LYS A 26 7.23 -2.79 33.40
CA LYS A 26 8.05 -4.01 33.28
C LYS A 26 7.13 -5.13 32.82
N GLU A 27 7.01 -5.32 31.51
CA GLU A 27 6.40 -6.53 30.95
C GLU A 27 7.24 -7.73 31.34
N THR A 28 6.65 -8.62 32.11
CA THR A 28 7.17 -9.98 32.31
C THR A 28 7.23 -10.64 30.95
N LYS A 29 8.44 -10.81 30.41
CA LYS A 29 8.72 -11.49 29.15
C LYS A 29 8.11 -12.89 29.18
N ILE A 30 7.04 -13.08 28.43
CA ILE A 30 6.39 -14.39 28.29
C ILE A 30 7.21 -15.21 27.28
N PRO A 31 7.71 -16.42 27.65
CA PRO A 31 8.55 -17.23 26.76
C PRO A 31 7.81 -17.88 25.57
N PHE A 32 6.60 -17.46 25.26
CA PHE A 32 5.75 -18.02 24.22
C PHE A 32 6.12 -17.64 22.78
N LYS A 33 6.88 -16.56 22.56
CA LYS A 33 7.28 -16.11 21.21
C LYS A 33 8.07 -17.16 20.39
N LYS A 34 8.65 -18.14 21.05
CA LYS A 34 9.56 -19.13 20.45
C LYS A 34 8.87 -20.27 19.69
N TRP A 35 7.57 -20.48 19.87
CA TRP A 35 6.91 -21.70 19.41
C TRP A 35 6.06 -21.54 18.16
N TRP A 36 5.71 -20.32 17.78
CA TRP A 36 4.83 -20.06 16.64
C TRP A 36 5.46 -19.04 15.71
N ILE A 37 5.59 -19.41 14.43
CA ILE A 37 5.99 -18.49 13.37
C ILE A 37 4.96 -17.35 13.34
N PRO A 38 5.38 -16.07 13.34
CA PRO A 38 4.45 -14.94 13.26
C PRO A 38 3.53 -15.05 12.05
N GLN A 39 2.23 -14.82 12.27
CA GLN A 39 1.21 -14.89 11.22
C GLN A 39 1.57 -14.00 10.02
N GLY A 40 2.21 -12.85 10.26
CA GLY A 40 2.65 -11.95 9.19
C GLY A 40 3.61 -12.62 8.20
N ILE A 41 4.53 -13.50 8.66
CA ILE A 41 5.41 -14.24 7.76
C ILE A 41 4.61 -15.22 6.90
N GLU A 42 3.60 -15.88 7.47
CA GLU A 42 2.74 -16.79 6.71
C GLU A 42 1.87 -16.03 5.68
N ILE A 43 1.45 -14.80 6.00
CA ILE A 43 0.77 -13.91 5.03
C ILE A 43 1.69 -13.63 3.84
N PHE A 44 2.96 -13.26 4.08
CA PHE A 44 3.91 -13.03 2.99
C PHE A 44 4.19 -14.29 2.15
N LYS A 45 4.29 -15.47 2.77
CA LYS A 45 4.41 -16.75 2.04
C LYS A 45 3.24 -17.00 1.10
N LYS A 46 2.01 -16.69 1.54
CA LYS A 46 0.81 -16.85 0.71
C LYS A 46 0.76 -15.79 -0.40
N ALA A 47 1.10 -14.54 -0.08
CA ALA A 47 1.06 -13.42 -1.01
C ALA A 47 2.12 -13.52 -2.12
N TYR A 48 3.26 -14.12 -1.83
CA TYR A 48 4.41 -14.25 -2.74
C TYR A 48 4.83 -15.72 -2.88
N PRO A 49 4.03 -16.57 -3.56
CA PRO A 49 4.24 -18.02 -3.62
C PRO A 49 5.50 -18.43 -4.40
N ASP A 50 6.04 -17.53 -5.22
CA ASP A 50 7.29 -17.71 -5.98
C ASP A 50 8.55 -17.34 -5.17
N ILE A 51 8.40 -16.87 -3.93
CA ILE A 51 9.46 -16.47 -3.02
C ILE A 51 9.55 -17.47 -1.87
N GLN A 52 10.78 -17.87 -1.52
CA GLN A 52 11.00 -18.72 -0.36
C GLN A 52 11.26 -17.88 0.88
N PHE A 53 10.53 -18.16 1.97
CA PHE A 53 10.72 -17.57 3.28
C PHE A 53 11.07 -18.67 4.27
N ILE A 54 12.27 -18.61 4.84
CA ILE A 54 12.79 -19.61 5.79
C ILE A 54 12.95 -18.92 7.15
N PRO A 55 11.95 -18.99 8.03
CA PRO A 55 12.03 -18.36 9.34
C PRO A 55 12.85 -19.23 10.32
N THR A 56 13.72 -18.58 11.06
CA THR A 56 14.54 -19.18 12.14
C THR A 56 14.51 -18.23 13.34
N TYR A 57 14.24 -18.74 14.55
CA TYR A 57 14.26 -17.90 15.73
C TYR A 57 15.70 -17.61 16.18
N ASP A 58 16.10 -16.35 16.18
CA ASP A 58 17.39 -15.89 16.70
C ASP A 58 17.26 -15.61 18.20
N LYS A 59 17.99 -16.39 19.02
CA LYS A 59 17.96 -16.27 20.49
C LYS A 59 18.66 -15.01 21.00
N GLU A 60 19.64 -14.50 20.26
CA GLU A 60 20.41 -13.31 20.66
C GLU A 60 19.61 -12.05 20.40
N ALA A 61 18.98 -11.97 19.23
CA ALA A 61 18.09 -10.87 18.86
C ALA A 61 16.70 -10.97 19.51
N GLU A 62 16.35 -12.13 20.09
CA GLU A 62 15.02 -12.45 20.62
C GLU A 62 13.88 -12.21 19.61
N ASP A 63 14.17 -12.44 18.29
CA ASP A 63 13.24 -12.22 17.20
C ASP A 63 13.39 -13.25 16.07
N TRP A 64 12.51 -13.19 15.07
CA TRP A 64 12.52 -14.10 13.93
C TRP A 64 13.40 -13.58 12.80
N LEU A 65 14.50 -14.27 12.53
CA LEU A 65 15.30 -14.12 11.32
C LEU A 65 14.63 -14.87 10.19
N VAL A 66 14.41 -14.19 9.06
CA VAL A 66 13.79 -14.78 7.87
C VAL A 66 14.76 -14.69 6.71
N THR A 67 15.28 -15.83 6.27
CA THR A 67 16.02 -15.90 5.02
C THR A 67 15.02 -15.83 3.87
N ILE A 68 15.09 -14.78 3.06
CA ILE A 68 14.23 -14.55 1.89
C ILE A 68 15.04 -14.85 0.64
N ILE A 69 14.57 -15.79 -0.20
CA ILE A 69 15.24 -16.22 -1.43
C ILE A 69 14.34 -15.92 -2.62
N VAL A 70 14.83 -15.11 -3.54
CA VAL A 70 14.16 -14.72 -4.78
C VAL A 70 14.89 -15.34 -5.96
N CYS A 71 14.20 -16.11 -6.78
CA CYS A 71 14.73 -16.61 -8.04
C CYS A 71 14.55 -15.60 -9.15
N ASP A 72 15.57 -15.39 -9.97
CA ASP A 72 15.46 -14.58 -11.18
C ASP A 72 14.49 -15.27 -12.16
N ALA A 73 13.47 -14.55 -12.63
CA ALA A 73 12.44 -15.10 -13.53
C ALA A 73 13.02 -15.55 -14.88
N LYS A 74 14.10 -14.92 -15.35
CA LYS A 74 14.76 -15.24 -16.63
C LYS A 74 15.85 -16.31 -16.47
N ASN A 75 16.39 -16.47 -15.27
CA ASN A 75 17.41 -17.44 -14.93
C ASN A 75 17.20 -18.03 -13.53
N PRO A 76 16.38 -19.09 -13.38
CA PRO A 76 16.06 -19.68 -12.07
C PRO A 76 17.27 -20.21 -11.27
N GLN A 77 18.43 -20.36 -11.93
CA GLN A 77 19.68 -20.72 -11.23
C GLN A 77 20.31 -19.53 -10.50
N LYS A 78 19.99 -18.31 -10.94
CA LYS A 78 20.41 -17.08 -10.28
C LYS A 78 19.45 -16.76 -9.15
N LYS A 79 19.96 -16.76 -7.92
CA LYS A 79 19.18 -16.46 -6.72
C LYS A 79 19.74 -15.23 -6.04
N HIS A 80 18.84 -14.38 -5.58
CA HIS A 80 19.13 -13.29 -4.65
C HIS A 80 18.63 -13.71 -3.27
N GLN A 81 19.43 -13.51 -2.24
CA GLN A 81 19.07 -13.91 -0.88
C GLN A 81 19.48 -12.84 0.10
N GLU A 82 18.62 -12.55 1.06
CA GLU A 82 18.91 -11.71 2.22
C GLU A 82 18.29 -12.28 3.48
N ASP A 83 18.93 -12.00 4.61
CA ASP A 83 18.47 -12.31 5.95
C ASP A 83 17.88 -11.06 6.59
N LEU A 84 16.57 -11.04 6.80
CA LEU A 84 15.84 -9.93 7.41
C LEU A 84 15.09 -10.40 8.66
N TYR A 85 15.07 -9.57 9.69
CA TYR A 85 14.29 -9.82 10.89
C TYR A 85 12.85 -9.38 10.72
N TRP A 86 11.91 -10.24 11.13
CA TRP A 86 10.50 -9.90 11.21
C TRP A 86 10.20 -9.19 12.53
N CYS A 87 10.18 -7.89 12.53
CA CYS A 87 10.03 -7.04 13.71
C CYS A 87 8.82 -6.10 13.56
N ASP A 88 7.81 -6.24 14.42
CA ASP A 88 6.61 -5.38 14.43
C ASP A 88 5.99 -5.18 13.02
N SER A 89 5.74 -6.29 12.31
CA SER A 89 5.22 -6.32 10.93
C SER A 89 6.13 -5.64 9.88
N LYS A 90 7.44 -5.65 10.10
CA LYS A 90 8.46 -5.10 9.21
C LYS A 90 9.54 -6.13 8.93
N PHE A 91 10.09 -6.14 7.72
CA PHE A 91 11.35 -6.83 7.43
C PHE A 91 12.50 -5.84 7.55
N LEU A 92 13.39 -6.03 8.51
CA LEU A 92 14.51 -5.14 8.80
C LEU A 92 15.83 -5.91 8.85
N PRO A 93 16.94 -5.37 8.32
CA PRO A 93 18.26 -5.94 8.56
C PRO A 93 18.68 -5.73 10.03
N LYS A 94 19.63 -6.54 10.52
CA LYS A 94 20.05 -6.57 11.94
C LYS A 94 20.46 -5.18 12.46
N ASP A 95 21.16 -4.40 11.66
CA ASP A 95 21.64 -3.05 12.02
C ASP A 95 20.54 -1.97 12.08
N LYS A 96 19.30 -2.32 11.74
CA LYS A 96 18.12 -1.43 11.79
C LYS A 96 17.12 -1.79 12.89
N LEU A 97 17.34 -2.85 13.65
CA LEU A 97 16.42 -3.26 14.72
C LEU A 97 16.24 -2.20 15.79
N ASP A 98 17.32 -1.51 16.19
CA ASP A 98 17.27 -0.42 17.15
C ASP A 98 16.58 0.85 16.61
N GLN A 99 16.36 0.91 15.30
CA GLN A 99 15.73 2.03 14.59
C GLN A 99 14.35 1.65 14.04
N LYS A 100 13.74 0.57 14.52
CA LYS A 100 12.48 0.04 13.99
C LYS A 100 11.34 1.04 13.94
N ASP A 101 11.34 2.01 14.85
CA ASP A 101 10.30 3.05 14.92
C ASP A 101 10.41 4.10 13.78
N ASN A 102 11.53 4.12 13.07
CA ASN A 102 11.70 4.93 11.86
C ASN A 102 11.00 4.32 10.63
N TYR A 103 10.44 3.11 10.77
CA TYR A 103 9.80 2.38 9.67
C TYR A 103 8.34 2.08 9.98
N ARG A 104 7.48 2.17 8.95
CA ARG A 104 6.07 1.78 9.02
C ARG A 104 5.91 0.25 8.96
N PRO A 105 4.86 -0.31 9.54
CA PRO A 105 4.50 -1.71 9.29
C PRO A 105 4.20 -1.94 7.80
N LEU A 106 4.66 -3.08 7.26
CA LEU A 106 4.27 -3.55 5.93
C LEU A 106 2.85 -4.13 5.94
N LEU A 107 2.47 -4.78 7.06
CA LEU A 107 1.10 -5.24 7.26
C LEU A 107 0.33 -4.25 8.12
N TYR A 108 -0.75 -3.75 7.58
CA TYR A 108 -1.71 -2.91 8.29
C TYR A 108 -3.14 -3.30 7.87
N ASN A 109 -4.13 -2.89 8.63
CA ASN A 109 -5.52 -3.16 8.31
C ASN A 109 -5.96 -2.26 7.14
N TYR A 110 -5.89 -2.78 5.91
CA TYR A 110 -6.39 -2.09 4.74
C TYR A 110 -7.93 -2.10 4.73
N SER A 111 -8.54 -0.91 4.69
CA SER A 111 -10.00 -0.79 4.60
C SER A 111 -10.47 -0.92 3.15
N PHE A 112 -11.52 -1.71 2.94
CA PHE A 112 -12.22 -1.80 1.65
C PHE A 112 -13.36 -0.79 1.50
N THR A 113 -13.58 0.02 2.53
CA THR A 113 -14.66 1.02 2.56
C THR A 113 -14.09 2.42 2.45
N VAL A 114 -14.65 3.20 1.54
CA VAL A 114 -14.31 4.63 1.43
C VAL A 114 -14.77 5.33 2.70
N PRO A 115 -13.90 6.07 3.40
CA PRO A 115 -14.28 6.80 4.59
C PRO A 115 -15.32 7.89 4.28
N ASP A 116 -16.44 7.88 5.02
CA ASP A 116 -17.47 8.93 4.90
C ASP A 116 -17.10 10.12 5.78
N PRO A 117 -16.81 11.30 5.18
CA PRO A 117 -16.44 12.48 5.95
C PRO A 117 -17.53 12.95 6.93
N ASN A 118 -18.80 12.61 6.69
CA ASN A 118 -19.89 12.95 7.60
C ASN A 118 -19.87 12.17 8.92
N THR A 119 -19.05 11.13 9.01
CA THR A 119 -18.88 10.32 10.23
C THR A 119 -17.66 10.73 11.06
N PHE A 120 -16.84 11.68 10.58
CA PHE A 120 -15.64 12.12 11.27
C PHE A 120 -15.98 12.89 12.55
N THR A 121 -15.38 12.47 13.65
CA THR A 121 -15.40 13.20 14.93
C THR A 121 -14.38 14.35 14.91
N GLU A 122 -14.47 15.24 15.89
CA GLU A 122 -13.44 16.30 16.05
C GLU A 122 -12.04 15.70 16.24
N GLN A 123 -11.93 14.57 16.93
CA GLN A 123 -10.67 13.87 17.12
C GLN A 123 -10.13 13.29 15.80
N ASP A 124 -10.99 12.69 14.94
CA ASP A 124 -10.59 12.22 13.60
C ASP A 124 -10.07 13.38 12.76
N ILE A 125 -10.76 14.51 12.77
CA ILE A 125 -10.35 15.71 12.05
C ILE A 125 -8.98 16.22 12.53
N GLN A 126 -8.76 16.25 13.84
CA GLN A 126 -7.46 16.66 14.41
C GLN A 126 -6.34 15.73 13.94
N LEU A 127 -6.55 14.41 14.00
CA LEU A 127 -5.58 13.42 13.53
C LEU A 127 -5.31 13.51 12.03
N ILE A 128 -6.34 13.78 11.21
CA ILE A 128 -6.19 14.02 9.77
C ILE A 128 -5.32 15.26 9.52
N LYS A 129 -5.54 16.34 10.24
CA LYS A 129 -4.75 17.57 10.13
C LYS A 129 -3.29 17.33 10.50
N GLU A 130 -3.03 16.65 11.62
CA GLU A 130 -1.69 16.29 12.09
C GLU A 130 -0.97 15.37 11.08
N PHE A 131 -1.65 14.32 10.59
CA PHE A 131 -1.10 13.39 9.61
C PHE A 131 -0.78 14.07 8.26
N THR A 132 -1.53 15.10 7.89
CA THR A 132 -1.35 15.80 6.61
C THR A 132 -0.58 17.11 6.74
N ASP A 133 -0.14 17.46 7.95
CA ASP A 133 0.79 18.56 8.17
C ASP A 133 2.13 18.27 7.47
N ARG A 134 2.71 19.29 6.86
CA ARG A 134 3.91 19.14 6.02
C ARG A 134 5.14 18.71 6.82
N ASP A 135 5.32 19.28 8.00
CA ASP A 135 6.50 19.00 8.82
C ASP A 135 6.36 17.64 9.52
N ASN A 136 5.15 17.28 9.96
CA ASN A 136 4.87 15.94 10.46
C ASN A 136 5.11 14.87 9.39
N ARG A 137 4.69 15.11 8.15
CA ARG A 137 4.93 14.19 7.03
C ARG A 137 6.41 14.00 6.73
N LYS A 138 7.21 15.07 6.75
CA LYS A 138 8.66 14.98 6.52
C LYS A 138 9.38 14.15 7.57
N ASN A 139 8.89 14.20 8.81
CA ASN A 139 9.49 13.52 9.95
C ASN A 139 8.78 12.18 10.26
N SER A 140 7.78 11.78 9.47
CA SER A 140 7.07 10.52 9.68
C SER A 140 7.94 9.32 9.34
N PRO A 141 7.70 8.15 9.99
CA PRO A 141 8.33 6.90 9.62
C PRO A 141 8.17 6.61 8.13
N ILE A 142 9.19 6.04 7.51
CA ILE A 142 9.20 5.68 6.08
C ILE A 142 8.74 4.24 5.87
N ASP A 143 8.35 3.92 4.65
CA ASP A 143 8.11 2.53 4.26
C ASP A 143 9.44 1.78 4.20
N PRO A 144 9.60 0.63 4.91
CA PRO A 144 10.86 -0.11 4.93
C PRO A 144 11.18 -0.61 3.52
N PRO A 145 12.33 -0.25 2.95
CA PRO A 145 12.63 -0.59 1.56
C PRO A 145 13.08 -2.05 1.38
N PHE A 146 13.65 -2.65 2.41
CA PHE A 146 14.47 -3.86 2.34
C PHE A 146 13.79 -5.04 1.64
N PHE A 147 12.55 -5.36 2.00
CA PHE A 147 11.78 -6.42 1.35
C PHE A 147 11.55 -6.13 -0.14
N TYR A 148 11.07 -4.93 -0.46
CA TYR A 148 10.79 -4.55 -1.85
C TYR A 148 12.07 -4.44 -2.67
N ASP A 149 13.15 -3.91 -2.09
CA ASP A 149 14.43 -3.78 -2.77
C ASP A 149 15.03 -5.15 -3.14
N LEU A 150 14.87 -6.14 -2.26
CA LEU A 150 15.27 -7.53 -2.54
C LEU A 150 14.37 -8.18 -3.60
N VAL A 151 13.04 -8.14 -3.38
CA VAL A 151 12.08 -8.89 -4.22
C VAL A 151 12.01 -8.34 -5.64
N TYR A 152 12.16 -7.03 -5.79
CA TYR A 152 12.01 -6.32 -7.06
C TYR A 152 13.33 -5.79 -7.63
N ASP A 153 14.49 -6.13 -7.04
CA ASP A 153 15.82 -5.59 -7.43
C ASP A 153 15.74 -4.07 -7.69
N CYS A 154 15.15 -3.35 -6.74
CA CYS A 154 14.84 -1.94 -6.92
C CYS A 154 15.53 -1.02 -5.91
N THR A 155 16.73 -1.36 -5.46
CA THR A 155 17.53 -0.60 -4.49
C THR A 155 17.82 0.83 -4.95
N ASN A 156 18.04 1.02 -6.25
CA ASN A 156 18.33 2.30 -6.86
C ASN A 156 17.65 2.42 -8.23
N ARG A 157 17.77 3.63 -8.83
CA ARG A 157 17.13 3.90 -10.11
C ARG A 157 17.60 2.97 -11.24
N GLU A 158 18.91 2.77 -11.33
CA GLU A 158 19.52 1.95 -12.39
C GLU A 158 19.07 0.49 -12.28
N SER A 159 19.09 -0.11 -11.06
CA SER A 159 18.60 -1.46 -10.86
C SER A 159 17.11 -1.58 -11.22
N THR A 160 16.29 -0.63 -10.76
CA THR A 160 14.86 -0.61 -11.05
C THR A 160 14.57 -0.53 -12.56
N GLU A 161 15.23 0.40 -13.27
CA GLU A 161 14.97 0.63 -14.71
C GLU A 161 15.29 -0.59 -15.59
N ARG A 162 16.17 -1.50 -15.14
CA ARG A 162 16.41 -2.78 -15.84
C ARG A 162 15.20 -3.71 -15.88
N HIS A 163 14.27 -3.55 -14.93
CA HIS A 163 13.08 -4.37 -14.77
C HIS A 163 11.79 -3.66 -15.20
N ILE A 164 11.89 -2.41 -15.70
CA ILE A 164 10.73 -1.69 -16.21
C ILE A 164 10.42 -2.13 -17.64
N VAL A 165 9.19 -2.54 -17.84
CA VAL A 165 8.66 -2.96 -19.14
C VAL A 165 7.45 -2.12 -19.54
N SER A 166 7.31 -1.85 -20.83
CA SER A 166 6.11 -1.21 -21.39
C SER A 166 5.13 -2.29 -21.83
N ILE A 167 3.90 -2.23 -21.34
CA ILE A 167 2.84 -3.18 -21.69
C ILE A 167 1.57 -2.47 -22.14
N PRO A 168 0.77 -3.08 -23.05
CA PRO A 168 -0.59 -2.65 -23.31
C PRO A 168 -1.44 -2.79 -22.04
N PHE A 169 -2.16 -1.74 -21.68
CA PHE A 169 -3.07 -1.74 -20.54
C PHE A 169 -4.37 -1.01 -20.88
N LEU A 170 -5.50 -1.73 -20.86
CA LEU A 170 -6.80 -1.23 -21.32
C LEU A 170 -6.71 -0.71 -22.77
N THR A 171 -6.89 0.60 -22.97
CA THR A 171 -6.79 1.26 -24.30
C THR A 171 -5.48 2.04 -24.49
N LEU A 172 -4.53 1.91 -23.56
CA LEU A 172 -3.29 2.69 -23.49
C LEU A 172 -2.08 1.78 -23.30
N ASN A 173 -0.89 2.37 -23.10
CA ASN A 173 0.32 1.66 -22.66
C ASN A 173 0.75 2.18 -21.30
N ILE A 174 1.41 1.31 -20.51
CA ILE A 174 1.93 1.67 -19.19
C ILE A 174 3.32 1.05 -18.97
N ASN A 175 4.18 1.78 -18.27
CA ASN A 175 5.50 1.30 -17.86
C ASN A 175 5.44 0.83 -16.42
N VAL A 176 5.73 -0.46 -16.16
CA VAL A 176 5.64 -1.08 -14.85
C VAL A 176 6.79 -2.05 -14.63
N HIS A 177 6.99 -2.47 -13.40
CA HIS A 177 7.94 -3.52 -13.07
C HIS A 177 7.50 -4.86 -13.69
N GLU A 178 8.44 -5.63 -14.28
CA GLU A 178 8.13 -6.89 -14.97
C GLU A 178 7.41 -7.93 -14.10
N ARG A 179 7.65 -7.93 -12.76
CA ARG A 179 6.97 -8.84 -11.84
C ARG A 179 5.46 -8.59 -11.66
N ILE A 180 4.98 -7.39 -11.95
CA ILE A 180 3.54 -7.09 -11.91
C ILE A 180 2.89 -7.07 -13.29
N LYS A 181 3.65 -7.39 -14.34
CA LYS A 181 3.15 -7.46 -15.71
C LYS A 181 1.97 -8.42 -15.82
N GLU A 182 2.13 -9.68 -15.40
CA GLU A 182 1.08 -10.69 -15.53
C GLU A 182 -0.19 -10.36 -14.71
N PRO A 183 -0.12 -9.98 -13.41
CA PRO A 183 -1.28 -9.48 -12.70
C PRO A 183 -2.00 -8.36 -13.43
N LEU A 184 -1.26 -7.39 -13.98
CA LEU A 184 -1.84 -6.24 -14.66
C LEU A 184 -2.45 -6.59 -16.02
N GLU A 185 -1.86 -7.53 -16.75
CA GLU A 185 -2.44 -8.08 -17.98
C GLU A 185 -3.76 -8.81 -17.68
N ARG A 186 -3.86 -9.56 -16.54
CA ARG A 186 -5.13 -10.17 -16.10
C ARG A 186 -6.17 -9.12 -15.73
N VAL A 187 -5.78 -8.06 -15.01
CA VAL A 187 -6.66 -6.89 -14.75
C VAL A 187 -7.23 -6.35 -16.07
N SER A 188 -6.35 -6.03 -17.01
CA SER A 188 -6.75 -5.49 -18.33
C SER A 188 -7.72 -6.42 -19.05
N LYS A 189 -7.39 -7.72 -19.12
CA LYS A 189 -8.23 -8.76 -19.77
C LYS A 189 -9.62 -8.85 -19.12
N LYS A 190 -9.69 -8.91 -17.79
CA LYS A 190 -10.96 -8.98 -17.03
C LYS A 190 -11.81 -7.73 -17.26
N ILE A 191 -11.23 -6.53 -17.17
CA ILE A 191 -11.94 -5.28 -17.41
C ILE A 191 -12.45 -5.19 -18.85
N MET A 192 -11.62 -5.55 -19.82
CA MET A 192 -12.01 -5.55 -21.24
C MET A 192 -13.09 -6.58 -21.58
N ALA A 193 -13.28 -7.61 -20.77
CA ALA A 193 -14.33 -8.61 -20.89
C ALA A 193 -15.65 -8.23 -20.21
N LEU A 194 -15.70 -7.15 -19.40
CA LEU A 194 -16.93 -6.69 -18.77
C LEU A 194 -17.98 -6.25 -19.80
N PRO A 195 -19.30 -6.43 -19.51
CA PRO A 195 -20.36 -5.88 -20.32
C PRO A 195 -20.17 -4.37 -20.57
N ARG A 196 -20.44 -3.93 -21.81
CA ARG A 196 -20.32 -2.52 -22.23
C ARG A 196 -21.61 -1.76 -21.90
N ASP A 197 -21.98 -1.71 -20.61
CA ASP A 197 -23.01 -0.80 -20.15
C ASP A 197 -22.54 0.68 -20.26
N GLU A 198 -23.41 1.62 -19.95
CA GLU A 198 -23.12 3.05 -20.09
C GLU A 198 -21.90 3.47 -19.21
N GLU A 199 -21.81 2.95 -17.98
CA GLU A 199 -20.72 3.26 -17.07
C GLU A 199 -19.37 2.77 -17.62
N MET A 200 -19.28 1.51 -18.06
CA MET A 200 -18.05 0.94 -18.58
C MET A 200 -17.67 1.54 -19.95
N THR A 201 -18.65 1.82 -20.79
CA THR A 201 -18.42 2.51 -22.07
C THR A 201 -17.83 3.89 -21.84
N LYS A 202 -18.43 4.67 -20.93
CA LYS A 202 -17.93 5.99 -20.55
C LYS A 202 -16.54 5.91 -19.93
N PHE A 203 -16.32 4.97 -18.99
CA PHE A 203 -15.02 4.79 -18.33
C PHE A 203 -13.92 4.55 -19.38
N LEU A 204 -14.07 3.55 -20.24
CA LEU A 204 -13.03 3.16 -21.19
C LEU A 204 -12.82 4.21 -22.31
N SER A 205 -13.90 4.82 -22.82
CA SER A 205 -13.79 5.81 -23.92
C SER A 205 -13.18 7.13 -23.47
N THR A 206 -13.17 7.40 -22.18
CA THR A 206 -12.66 8.66 -21.63
C THR A 206 -11.30 8.54 -20.98
N LEU A 207 -10.73 7.33 -20.90
CA LEU A 207 -9.36 7.15 -20.42
C LEU A 207 -8.38 7.87 -21.36
N THR A 208 -7.59 8.77 -20.78
CA THR A 208 -6.63 9.58 -21.54
C THR A 208 -5.19 9.31 -21.15
N ARG A 209 -4.97 8.77 -19.94
CA ARG A 209 -3.63 8.56 -19.43
C ARG A 209 -3.63 7.44 -18.38
N THR A 210 -2.55 6.67 -18.38
CA THR A 210 -2.17 5.76 -17.32
C THR A 210 -0.71 6.02 -16.97
N ASP A 211 -0.43 6.25 -15.69
CA ASP A 211 0.93 6.47 -15.20
C ASP A 211 1.38 5.28 -14.37
N GLY A 212 2.53 4.72 -14.70
CA GLY A 212 3.17 3.65 -13.95
C GLY A 212 4.48 4.11 -13.32
N TYR A 213 5.61 3.61 -13.83
CA TYR A 213 6.93 3.94 -13.31
C TYR A 213 7.27 5.44 -13.39
N ALA A 214 7.67 6.00 -12.24
CA ALA A 214 8.21 7.35 -12.13
C ALA A 214 9.14 7.46 -10.93
N TRP A 215 10.43 7.69 -11.15
CA TRP A 215 11.42 7.79 -10.06
C TRP A 215 11.23 9.06 -9.24
N ARG A 216 10.60 8.91 -8.06
CA ARG A 216 10.29 10.03 -7.16
C ARG A 216 10.03 9.53 -5.72
N THR A 217 10.08 10.45 -4.76
CA THR A 217 9.55 10.24 -3.41
C THR A 217 8.06 10.60 -3.34
N VAL A 218 7.39 10.14 -2.30
CA VAL A 218 6.04 10.60 -1.96
C VAL A 218 6.12 12.05 -1.50
N ARG A 219 5.20 12.89 -1.96
CA ARG A 219 5.18 14.32 -1.64
C ARG A 219 5.24 14.58 -0.13
N ASP A 220 6.13 15.48 0.26
CA ASP A 220 6.35 15.92 1.65
C ASP A 220 6.72 14.77 2.62
N THR A 221 7.34 13.70 2.11
CA THR A 221 7.88 12.59 2.92
C THR A 221 9.27 12.20 2.46
N GLN A 222 9.93 11.32 3.22
CA GLN A 222 11.18 10.66 2.82
C GLN A 222 10.95 9.29 2.18
N SER A 223 9.71 8.78 2.18
CA SER A 223 9.37 7.49 1.58
C SER A 223 9.51 7.52 0.06
N ARG A 224 10.08 6.48 -0.50
CA ARG A 224 10.03 6.24 -1.96
C ARG A 224 8.59 5.93 -2.38
N SER A 225 8.13 6.58 -3.45
CA SER A 225 6.84 6.26 -4.04
C SER A 225 6.84 4.85 -4.63
N PHE A 226 5.71 4.14 -4.55
CA PHE A 226 5.54 2.85 -5.24
C PHE A 226 5.64 2.98 -6.76
N HIS A 227 5.33 4.14 -7.33
CA HIS A 227 5.67 4.42 -8.73
C HIS A 227 7.17 4.32 -9.01
N SER A 228 8.04 4.70 -8.06
CA SER A 228 9.49 4.60 -8.26
C SER A 228 10.02 3.17 -8.24
N ARG A 229 9.19 2.22 -7.84
CA ARG A 229 9.45 0.77 -7.95
C ARG A 229 8.75 0.15 -9.16
N GLY A 230 7.92 0.92 -9.87
CA GLY A 230 7.05 0.40 -10.93
C GLY A 230 5.91 -0.48 -10.42
N LEU A 231 5.52 -0.33 -9.14
CA LEU A 231 4.51 -1.13 -8.45
C LEU A 231 3.20 -0.37 -8.22
N ALA A 232 3.08 0.86 -8.72
CA ALA A 232 1.87 1.67 -8.63
C ALA A 232 1.40 2.12 -10.01
N ILE A 233 0.10 2.37 -10.10
CA ILE A 233 -0.60 2.71 -11.34
C ILE A 233 -1.60 3.81 -11.05
N ASP A 234 -1.57 4.88 -11.83
CA ASP A 234 -2.62 5.90 -11.86
C ASP A 234 -3.46 5.73 -13.13
N ILE A 235 -4.77 5.78 -12.99
CA ILE A 235 -5.74 5.73 -14.10
C ILE A 235 -6.48 7.07 -14.14
N LEU A 236 -6.36 7.77 -15.27
CA LEU A 236 -6.85 9.14 -15.38
C LEU A 236 -7.81 9.29 -16.57
N PRO A 237 -9.08 9.61 -16.30
CA PRO A 237 -10.04 9.96 -17.33
C PRO A 237 -9.89 11.44 -17.73
N LYS A 238 -10.39 11.77 -18.91
CA LYS A 238 -10.42 13.14 -19.40
C LYS A 238 -11.16 14.07 -18.43
N ASN A 239 -10.48 15.16 -18.02
CA ASN A 239 -11.01 16.19 -17.15
C ASN A 239 -11.63 15.66 -15.84
N TYR A 240 -11.30 14.42 -15.43
CA TYR A 240 -11.81 13.74 -14.22
C TYR A 240 -13.35 13.84 -14.09
N TYR A 241 -14.07 13.99 -15.19
CA TYR A 241 -15.51 14.32 -15.24
C TYR A 241 -15.87 15.56 -14.40
N GLN A 242 -14.95 16.54 -14.28
CA GLN A 242 -15.10 17.74 -13.44
C GLN A 242 -15.24 17.40 -11.94
N ARG A 243 -14.79 16.22 -11.52
CA ARG A 243 -14.77 15.77 -10.12
C ARG A 243 -13.38 15.88 -9.53
N ILE A 244 -13.32 15.78 -8.21
CA ILE A 244 -12.08 15.84 -7.44
C ILE A 244 -11.47 14.43 -7.41
N ILE A 245 -10.18 14.30 -7.69
CA ILE A 245 -9.51 13.00 -7.82
C ILE A 245 -8.46 12.75 -6.73
N TYR A 246 -7.86 13.78 -6.14
CA TYR A 246 -6.72 13.69 -5.25
C TYR A 246 -6.78 14.68 -4.09
N TRP A 247 -6.63 14.20 -2.86
CA TRP A 247 -6.74 14.98 -1.65
C TRP A 247 -5.80 16.19 -1.59
N SER A 248 -4.55 16.04 -2.04
CA SER A 248 -3.54 17.09 -1.92
C SER A 248 -3.84 18.27 -2.86
N TRP A 249 -4.45 18.04 -4.02
CA TRP A 249 -4.94 19.13 -4.87
C TRP A 249 -6.14 19.84 -4.23
N GLN A 250 -7.03 19.06 -3.62
CA GLN A 250 -8.17 19.63 -2.91
C GLN A 250 -7.72 20.44 -1.69
N LYS A 251 -6.69 19.99 -0.95
CA LYS A 251 -6.12 20.74 0.17
C LYS A 251 -5.51 22.07 -0.25
N GLN A 252 -4.93 22.17 -1.44
CA GLN A 252 -4.43 23.44 -1.97
C GLN A 252 -5.55 24.44 -2.27
N LEU A 253 -6.73 23.96 -2.69
CA LEU A 253 -7.90 24.78 -3.00
C LEU A 253 -8.74 25.11 -1.76
N ARG A 254 -8.80 24.18 -0.80
CA ARG A 254 -9.62 24.26 0.41
C ARG A 254 -8.81 23.78 1.62
N PRO A 255 -7.84 24.55 2.09
CA PRO A 255 -6.90 24.10 3.13
C PRO A 255 -7.57 23.74 4.45
N ASP A 256 -8.69 24.39 4.79
CA ASP A 256 -9.33 24.26 6.09
C ASP A 256 -10.31 23.09 6.20
N ASP A 257 -10.88 22.61 5.08
CA ASP A 257 -11.99 21.66 5.06
C ASP A 257 -11.95 20.63 3.93
N TRP A 258 -10.81 20.46 3.25
CA TRP A 258 -10.64 19.48 2.16
C TRP A 258 -11.04 18.06 2.56
N TYR A 259 -10.81 17.67 3.83
CA TYR A 259 -11.15 16.36 4.37
C TYR A 259 -12.66 16.12 4.47
N MET A 260 -13.47 17.19 4.48
CA MET A 260 -14.92 17.13 4.43
C MET A 260 -15.47 17.01 3.00
N THR A 261 -14.60 16.80 2.00
CA THR A 261 -15.06 16.62 0.62
C THR A 261 -15.95 15.39 0.50
N GLU A 262 -17.21 15.60 0.12
CA GLU A 262 -18.21 14.54 -0.07
C GLU A 262 -17.75 13.49 -1.08
N ILE A 263 -18.05 12.22 -0.81
CA ILE A 263 -17.72 11.09 -1.72
C ILE A 263 -18.33 11.32 -3.10
N SER A 264 -19.55 11.86 -3.16
CA SER A 264 -20.27 12.17 -4.41
C SER A 264 -19.53 13.16 -5.32
N LYS A 265 -18.67 14.00 -4.77
CA LYS A 265 -17.85 14.98 -5.51
C LYS A 265 -16.51 14.42 -5.98
N ARG A 266 -16.11 13.24 -5.46
CA ARG A 266 -14.87 12.56 -5.85
C ARG A 266 -15.11 11.73 -7.10
N TRP A 267 -14.14 11.71 -8.00
CA TRP A 267 -14.12 10.72 -9.06
C TRP A 267 -13.66 9.37 -8.50
N ALA A 268 -14.20 8.31 -9.00
CA ALA A 268 -13.70 6.96 -8.75
C ALA A 268 -13.85 6.11 -10.02
N PRO A 269 -12.99 5.10 -10.23
CA PRO A 269 -13.25 4.07 -11.22
C PRO A 269 -14.56 3.33 -10.90
N PRO A 270 -15.21 2.69 -11.87
CA PRO A 270 -16.36 1.81 -11.61
C PRO A 270 -16.03 0.77 -10.54
N LYS A 271 -16.98 0.47 -9.67
CA LYS A 271 -16.77 -0.49 -8.57
C LYS A 271 -16.22 -1.83 -9.05
N LYS A 272 -16.74 -2.35 -10.17
CA LYS A 272 -16.27 -3.60 -10.80
C LYS A 272 -14.79 -3.54 -11.21
N VAL A 273 -14.31 -2.38 -11.61
CA VAL A 273 -12.90 -2.16 -11.97
C VAL A 273 -12.03 -2.26 -10.71
N ILE A 274 -12.44 -1.59 -9.61
CA ILE A 274 -11.73 -1.64 -8.32
C ILE A 274 -11.67 -3.08 -7.79
N GLU A 275 -12.78 -3.83 -7.87
CA GLU A 275 -12.84 -5.23 -7.45
C GLU A 275 -11.89 -6.12 -8.25
N ILE A 276 -11.80 -5.93 -9.59
CA ILE A 276 -10.87 -6.68 -10.44
C ILE A 276 -9.41 -6.40 -10.07
N PHE A 277 -9.06 -5.14 -9.80
CA PHE A 277 -7.71 -4.81 -9.33
C PHE A 277 -7.39 -5.51 -8.01
N LYS A 278 -8.33 -5.50 -7.06
CA LYS A 278 -8.18 -6.17 -5.78
C LYS A 278 -7.97 -7.69 -5.94
N GLU A 279 -8.73 -8.35 -6.80
CA GLU A 279 -8.56 -9.78 -7.10
C GLU A 279 -7.16 -10.12 -7.62
N GLU A 280 -6.49 -9.17 -8.25
CA GLU A 280 -5.16 -9.34 -8.84
C GLU A 280 -4.02 -8.78 -7.96
N GLY A 281 -4.30 -8.50 -6.69
CA GLY A 281 -3.29 -8.12 -5.71
C GLY A 281 -3.06 -6.62 -5.57
N PHE A 282 -3.94 -5.77 -6.11
CA PHE A 282 -3.80 -4.31 -6.01
C PHE A 282 -4.76 -3.71 -5.00
N ILE A 283 -4.27 -2.84 -4.13
CA ILE A 283 -5.07 -1.98 -3.27
C ILE A 283 -5.38 -0.66 -3.99
N TRP A 284 -6.48 -0.01 -3.59
CA TRP A 284 -6.92 1.26 -4.18
C TRP A 284 -6.82 2.42 -3.19
N GLY A 285 -6.18 3.51 -3.58
CA GLY A 285 -5.97 4.69 -2.74
C GLY A 285 -7.23 5.49 -2.41
N GLY A 286 -8.35 5.23 -3.08
CA GLY A 286 -9.62 5.89 -2.78
C GLY A 286 -10.22 5.51 -1.43
N THR A 287 -9.78 4.42 -0.81
CA THR A 287 -10.18 3.99 0.54
C THR A 287 -9.31 4.58 1.65
N TRP A 288 -8.24 5.28 1.32
CA TRP A 288 -7.38 5.93 2.30
C TRP A 288 -8.03 7.20 2.87
N ILE A 289 -7.67 7.56 4.09
CA ILE A 289 -8.06 8.85 4.68
C ILE A 289 -7.54 10.02 3.82
N VAL A 290 -6.30 9.90 3.35
CA VAL A 290 -5.69 10.79 2.36
C VAL A 290 -5.94 10.22 0.97
N TRP A 291 -7.17 10.29 0.54
CA TRP A 291 -7.67 9.61 -0.65
C TRP A 291 -6.95 10.04 -1.94
N ASP A 292 -6.57 9.02 -2.71
CA ASP A 292 -6.02 9.15 -4.06
C ASP A 292 -6.80 8.22 -5.00
N ASN A 293 -7.83 8.78 -5.62
CA ASN A 293 -8.83 7.97 -6.32
C ASN A 293 -8.37 7.44 -7.67
N MET A 294 -7.27 7.96 -8.23
CA MET A 294 -6.67 7.44 -9.44
C MET A 294 -5.69 6.29 -9.19
N HIS A 295 -5.22 6.14 -7.96
CA HIS A 295 -4.04 5.40 -7.57
C HIS A 295 -4.33 3.97 -7.11
N PHE A 296 -3.56 3.01 -7.64
CA PHE A 296 -3.52 1.61 -7.22
C PHE A 296 -2.08 1.21 -6.91
N GLU A 297 -1.87 0.41 -5.85
CA GLU A 297 -0.56 -0.16 -5.49
C GLU A 297 -0.62 -1.67 -5.41
N TYR A 298 0.42 -2.36 -5.88
CA TYR A 298 0.51 -3.81 -5.79
C TYR A 298 0.96 -4.23 -4.39
N HIS A 299 0.01 -4.73 -3.60
CA HIS A 299 0.17 -5.17 -2.21
C HIS A 299 -0.62 -6.46 -1.95
N PRO A 300 -0.24 -7.59 -2.59
CA PRO A 300 -0.97 -8.84 -2.39
C PRO A 300 -1.01 -9.27 -0.92
N GLU A 301 0.00 -8.92 -0.12
CA GLU A 301 0.08 -9.20 1.31
C GLU A 301 -1.03 -8.54 2.15
N LEU A 302 -1.62 -7.46 1.67
CA LEU A 302 -2.74 -6.78 2.36
C LEU A 302 -4.11 -7.37 1.99
N LEU A 303 -4.14 -8.32 1.06
CA LEU A 303 -5.35 -8.91 0.49
C LEU A 303 -5.47 -10.42 0.77
N VAL A 304 -4.53 -11.00 1.50
CA VAL A 304 -4.57 -12.41 1.96
C VAL A 304 -5.51 -12.55 3.14
N ASP A 305 -6.46 -13.48 3.04
CA ASP A 305 -7.36 -13.90 4.14
C ASP A 305 -6.65 -14.83 5.14
#